data_7d4960c90259b05ce4f005f066d1440d
#
_entry.id   7d4960c90259b05ce4f005f066d1440d
#
_cell.length_a   1.000
_cell.length_b   1.000
_cell.length_c   1.000
_cell.angle_alpha   90.00
_cell.angle_beta   90.00
_cell.angle_gamma   90.00
#
_symmetry.space_group_name_H-M   'P 1'
#
loop_
_entity.id
_entity.type
_entity.pdbx_description
1 polymer ?
#
loop_
_entity_poly.entity_id
_entity_poly.type
_entity_poly.pdbx_seq_one_letter_code
_entity_poly.pdbx_strand_id
1 'polypeptide(L)'
;MKGTVIKNLKLIKVIDGDTIKVLLDNEQESIRFVCLDTEESQHGSDKPVTNAGILASKWAKQYFGANEQGVPTGDVRVNLEFDTNDPVQVCLNKHRDNYGRLLCYVYKAGEQENSNVRIVREGWSPYFVKYGRSRLYHRQFVEAEVEAQAKGLAIWNPATNAGGNRRDYATLIPWWHLRDSVAQDYRYLGIQAGVLSVRLDYDHLMEAAKAGSEMTVFCDLQSGINQWPGNGTLIYAGSKFQKFNLWIPDKDSAAAQALLRLIETRYANSGRGYVYVSGQASLYPPNPAGKPQIVLTEAKQL
;
A
#
# COMPACT_ATOMS: atom_id res chain seq x y z
N MET A 1 -2.84 1.35 -22.14
CA MET A 1 -3.52 0.91 -20.93
C MET A 1 -3.91 -0.55 -21.08
N LYS A 2 -3.72 -1.35 -20.06
CA LYS A 2 -3.90 -2.83 -20.08
C LYS A 2 -4.92 -3.30 -19.04
N GLY A 3 -5.20 -2.48 -18.03
CA GLY A 3 -6.13 -2.76 -16.95
C GLY A 3 -7.46 -2.02 -17.08
N THR A 4 -8.25 -2.04 -16.02
CA THR A 4 -9.52 -1.32 -15.92
C THR A 4 -9.28 0.19 -15.86
N VAL A 5 -9.98 0.95 -16.69
CA VAL A 5 -9.70 2.37 -16.91
C VAL A 5 -10.93 3.24 -16.66
N ILE A 6 -10.72 4.37 -15.98
CA ILE A 6 -11.66 5.50 -15.91
C ILE A 6 -11.03 6.67 -16.66
N LYS A 7 -11.74 7.21 -17.66
CA LYS A 7 -11.17 8.20 -18.57
C LYS A 7 -11.70 9.61 -18.31
N ASN A 8 -10.89 10.59 -18.71
CA ASN A 8 -11.29 11.98 -18.87
C ASN A 8 -11.76 12.66 -17.57
N LEU A 9 -11.13 12.30 -16.45
CA LEU A 9 -11.41 12.92 -15.15
C LEU A 9 -10.75 14.28 -15.05
N LYS A 10 -11.47 15.27 -14.51
CA LYS A 10 -10.91 16.60 -14.24
C LYS A 10 -9.93 16.53 -13.07
N LEU A 11 -8.71 17.00 -13.29
CA LEU A 11 -7.73 17.16 -12.23
C LEU A 11 -8.13 18.36 -11.35
N ILE A 12 -8.26 18.14 -10.05
CA ILE A 12 -8.64 19.15 -9.08
C ILE A 12 -7.42 19.73 -8.38
N LYS A 13 -6.47 18.85 -7.99
CA LYS A 13 -5.27 19.28 -7.28
C LYS A 13 -4.14 18.27 -7.40
N VAL A 14 -2.92 18.74 -7.55
CA VAL A 14 -1.68 18.00 -7.29
C VAL A 14 -1.30 18.22 -5.83
N ILE A 15 -1.30 17.15 -5.04
CA ILE A 15 -1.02 17.24 -3.59
C ILE A 15 0.48 17.13 -3.35
N ASP A 16 1.10 16.07 -3.93
CA ASP A 16 2.50 15.75 -3.79
C ASP A 16 3.02 15.02 -5.04
N GLY A 17 4.26 14.56 -5.02
CA GLY A 17 4.89 13.86 -6.14
C GLY A 17 4.18 12.58 -6.58
N ASP A 18 3.36 11.99 -5.70
CA ASP A 18 2.67 10.71 -5.94
C ASP A 18 1.18 10.71 -5.56
N THR A 19 0.61 11.88 -5.34
CA THR A 19 -0.79 12.01 -4.91
C THR A 19 -1.47 13.19 -5.60
N ILE A 20 -2.62 12.92 -6.23
CA ILE A 20 -3.48 13.94 -6.85
C ILE A 20 -4.91 13.83 -6.35
N LYS A 21 -5.73 14.85 -6.61
CA LYS A 21 -7.20 14.80 -6.49
C LYS A 21 -7.84 14.99 -7.86
N VAL A 22 -8.87 14.21 -8.11
CA VAL A 22 -9.69 14.29 -9.33
C VAL A 22 -11.16 14.47 -8.98
N LEU A 23 -11.96 14.89 -9.94
CA LEU A 23 -13.41 14.88 -9.82
C LEU A 23 -13.93 13.57 -10.42
N LEU A 24 -14.53 12.72 -9.59
CA LEU A 24 -15.17 11.46 -9.96
C LEU A 24 -16.62 11.48 -9.46
N ASP A 25 -17.58 11.28 -10.34
CA ASP A 25 -19.02 11.29 -10.03
C ASP A 25 -19.47 12.53 -9.18
N ASN A 26 -18.93 13.70 -9.54
CA ASN A 26 -19.12 14.99 -8.84
C ASN A 26 -18.54 15.08 -7.42
N GLU A 27 -17.77 14.10 -6.98
CA GLU A 27 -17.05 14.12 -5.72
C GLU A 27 -15.53 14.21 -5.91
N GLN A 28 -14.84 14.80 -4.96
CA GLN A 28 -13.38 14.82 -4.98
C GLN A 28 -12.81 13.49 -4.48
N GLU A 29 -12.13 12.79 -5.36
CA GLU A 29 -11.46 11.53 -5.04
C GLU A 29 -9.94 11.70 -4.99
N SER A 30 -9.31 11.14 -3.95
CA SER A 30 -7.87 11.15 -3.79
C SER A 30 -7.23 9.92 -4.45
N ILE A 31 -6.23 10.16 -5.28
CA ILE A 31 -5.52 9.13 -6.04
C ILE A 31 -4.09 9.03 -5.53
N ARG A 32 -3.71 7.86 -5.05
CA ARG A 32 -2.32 7.50 -4.77
C ARG A 32 -1.75 6.76 -5.97
N PHE A 33 -0.64 7.23 -6.48
CA PHE A 33 0.02 6.57 -7.61
C PHE A 33 0.57 5.22 -7.16
N VAL A 34 0.09 4.16 -7.80
CA VAL A 34 0.53 2.79 -7.48
C VAL A 34 1.99 2.59 -7.89
N CYS A 35 2.71 1.77 -7.12
CA CYS A 35 4.13 1.48 -7.34
C CYS A 35 5.09 2.68 -7.20
N LEU A 36 4.67 3.75 -6.57
CA LEU A 36 5.47 4.93 -6.24
C LEU A 36 5.49 5.21 -4.73
N ASP A 37 6.58 5.83 -4.29
CA ASP A 37 6.71 6.43 -2.95
C ASP A 37 7.75 7.56 -3.03
N THR A 38 7.33 8.74 -3.50
CA THR A 38 8.20 9.93 -3.49
C THR A 38 8.58 10.29 -2.05
N GLU A 39 9.70 10.97 -1.88
CA GLU A 39 10.05 11.50 -0.56
C GLU A 39 9.07 12.61 -0.16
N GLU A 40 8.95 12.89 1.14
CA GLU A 40 7.95 13.83 1.65
C GLU A 40 8.33 15.28 1.35
N SER A 41 7.35 16.06 0.92
CA SER A 41 7.50 17.50 0.64
C SER A 41 6.93 18.39 1.75
N GLN A 42 6.11 17.82 2.66
CA GLN A 42 5.42 18.56 3.72
C GLN A 42 5.51 17.80 5.05
N HIS A 43 5.45 18.56 6.15
CA HIS A 43 5.32 17.97 7.49
C HIS A 43 3.92 17.36 7.69
N GLY A 44 3.82 16.30 8.50
CA GLY A 44 2.54 15.64 8.83
C GLY A 44 2.55 14.13 8.65
N SER A 45 3.65 13.56 8.18
CA SER A 45 3.90 12.11 8.20
C SER A 45 5.03 11.77 9.19
N ASP A 46 5.18 10.48 9.52
CA ASP A 46 6.30 10.00 10.33
C ASP A 46 7.65 10.05 9.59
N LYS A 47 7.62 10.40 8.30
CA LYS A 47 8.80 10.51 7.46
C LYS A 47 9.29 11.96 7.42
N PRO A 48 10.62 12.19 7.41
CA PRO A 48 11.17 13.53 7.34
C PRO A 48 10.92 14.18 5.98
N VAL A 49 10.71 15.48 5.97
CA VAL A 49 10.72 16.29 4.75
C VAL A 49 12.15 16.33 4.20
N THR A 50 12.28 16.18 2.88
CA THR A 50 13.56 16.14 2.19
C THR A 50 13.56 17.12 1.01
N ASN A 51 14.75 17.51 0.55
CA ASN A 51 14.87 18.33 -0.64
C ASN A 51 14.37 17.59 -1.89
N ALA A 52 14.64 16.30 -2.00
CA ALA A 52 14.11 15.47 -3.09
C ALA A 52 12.59 15.45 -3.11
N GLY A 53 11.93 15.36 -1.95
CA GLY A 53 10.47 15.43 -1.84
C GLY A 53 9.92 16.77 -2.32
N ILE A 54 10.51 17.89 -1.88
CA ILE A 54 10.14 19.24 -2.34
C ILE A 54 10.26 19.34 -3.87
N LEU A 55 11.37 18.86 -4.43
CA LEU A 55 11.60 18.90 -5.88
C LEU A 55 10.65 17.97 -6.64
N ALA A 56 10.36 16.78 -6.12
CA ALA A 56 9.37 15.85 -6.70
C ALA A 56 7.97 16.47 -6.74
N SER A 57 7.54 17.11 -5.67
CA SER A 57 6.27 17.84 -5.61
C SER A 57 6.23 18.99 -6.63
N LYS A 58 7.30 19.78 -6.74
CA LYS A 58 7.41 20.85 -7.73
C LYS A 58 7.34 20.32 -9.15
N TRP A 59 8.09 19.25 -9.43
CA TRP A 59 8.07 18.57 -10.72
C TRP A 59 6.65 18.09 -11.08
N ALA A 60 5.96 17.42 -10.15
CA ALA A 60 4.59 16.92 -10.38
C ALA A 60 3.61 18.07 -10.71
N LYS A 61 3.69 19.18 -9.97
CA LYS A 61 2.88 20.37 -10.25
C LYS A 61 3.14 20.93 -11.65
N GLN A 62 4.40 21.06 -12.05
CA GLN A 62 4.78 21.51 -13.40
C GLN A 62 4.31 20.55 -14.48
N TYR A 63 4.53 19.23 -14.27
CA TYR A 63 4.14 18.21 -15.22
C TYR A 63 2.62 18.20 -15.48
N PHE A 64 1.81 18.33 -14.43
CA PHE A 64 0.35 18.39 -14.54
C PHE A 64 -0.19 19.79 -14.83
N GLY A 65 0.63 20.80 -15.05
CA GLY A 65 0.19 22.16 -15.36
C GLY A 65 -0.53 22.85 -14.21
N ALA A 66 -0.08 22.63 -12.98
CA ALA A 66 -0.60 23.25 -11.79
C ALA A 66 0.30 24.35 -11.25
N ASN A 67 -0.29 25.32 -10.55
CA ASN A 67 0.45 26.37 -9.85
C ASN A 67 1.16 25.85 -8.58
N GLU A 68 1.83 26.71 -7.83
CA GLU A 68 2.56 26.35 -6.62
C GLU A 68 1.68 25.74 -5.53
N GLN A 69 0.40 26.11 -5.48
CA GLN A 69 -0.59 25.54 -4.56
C GLN A 69 -1.14 24.19 -5.05
N GLY A 70 -0.68 23.71 -6.22
CA GLY A 70 -1.10 22.47 -6.85
C GLY A 70 -2.44 22.54 -7.58
N VAL A 71 -3.00 23.75 -7.77
CA VAL A 71 -4.26 23.95 -8.50
C VAL A 71 -3.94 24.04 -10.00
N PRO A 72 -4.60 23.23 -10.87
CA PRO A 72 -4.43 23.33 -12.31
C PRO A 72 -4.73 24.73 -12.85
N THR A 73 -3.90 25.23 -13.77
CA THR A 73 -4.07 26.56 -14.38
C THR A 73 -5.01 26.56 -15.60
N GLY A 74 -5.54 25.38 -15.97
CA GLY A 74 -6.48 25.17 -17.06
C GLY A 74 -7.34 23.94 -16.85
N ASP A 75 -8.09 23.52 -17.87
CA ASP A 75 -8.86 22.27 -17.86
C ASP A 75 -7.94 21.06 -18.08
N VAL A 76 -7.23 20.67 -17.05
CA VAL A 76 -6.34 19.50 -17.10
C VAL A 76 -7.14 18.26 -16.76
N ARG A 77 -7.00 17.25 -17.63
CA ARG A 77 -7.69 15.96 -17.47
C ARG A 77 -6.69 14.82 -17.40
N VAL A 78 -7.11 13.76 -16.68
CA VAL A 78 -6.33 12.55 -16.51
C VAL A 78 -7.19 11.31 -16.76
N ASN A 79 -6.51 10.21 -17.11
CA ASN A 79 -7.09 8.87 -17.10
C ASN A 79 -6.48 8.09 -15.97
N LEU A 80 -7.28 7.31 -15.28
CA LEU A 80 -6.84 6.40 -14.22
C LEU A 80 -6.91 4.97 -14.73
N GLU A 81 -5.91 4.17 -14.43
CA GLU A 81 -5.88 2.75 -14.74
C GLU A 81 -5.55 1.96 -13.47
N PHE A 82 -6.36 0.97 -13.16
CA PHE A 82 -6.11 0.06 -12.05
C PHE A 82 -5.18 -1.09 -12.46
N ASP A 83 -4.38 -1.59 -11.52
CA ASP A 83 -3.46 -2.72 -11.73
C ASP A 83 -4.20 -4.07 -11.75
N THR A 84 -5.37 -4.10 -12.39
CA THR A 84 -6.29 -5.25 -12.47
C THR A 84 -7.26 -5.08 -13.63
N ASN A 85 -7.94 -6.18 -14.00
CA ASN A 85 -9.07 -6.17 -14.96
C ASN A 85 -10.44 -6.32 -14.27
N ASP A 86 -10.51 -6.13 -12.96
CA ASP A 86 -11.77 -6.17 -12.22
C ASP A 86 -12.74 -5.08 -12.74
N PRO A 87 -14.06 -5.29 -12.64
CA PRO A 87 -15.04 -4.25 -12.98
C PRO A 87 -14.78 -2.94 -12.22
N VAL A 88 -15.09 -1.79 -12.84
CA VAL A 88 -14.86 -0.45 -12.28
C VAL A 88 -15.39 -0.34 -10.84
N GLN A 89 -16.61 -0.83 -10.59
CA GLN A 89 -17.21 -0.75 -9.24
C GLN A 89 -16.40 -1.53 -8.19
N VAL A 90 -15.84 -2.68 -8.56
CA VAL A 90 -14.95 -3.46 -7.69
C VAL A 90 -13.66 -2.68 -7.43
N CYS A 91 -13.10 -2.07 -8.48
CA CYS A 91 -11.89 -1.25 -8.35
C CYS A 91 -12.10 -0.07 -7.40
N LEU A 92 -13.19 0.66 -7.54
CA LEU A 92 -13.52 1.82 -6.69
C LEU A 92 -13.67 1.43 -5.21
N ASN A 93 -14.17 0.24 -4.94
CA ASN A 93 -14.39 -0.24 -3.57
C ASN A 93 -13.13 -0.88 -2.94
N LYS A 94 -12.38 -1.69 -3.71
CA LYS A 94 -11.35 -2.58 -3.16
C LYS A 94 -9.91 -2.11 -3.39
N HIS A 95 -9.65 -1.38 -4.49
CA HIS A 95 -8.28 -0.96 -4.82
C HIS A 95 -7.91 0.38 -4.20
N ARG A 96 -7.95 0.41 -2.85
CA ARG A 96 -7.64 1.58 -2.02
C ARG A 96 -6.47 1.28 -1.07
N ASP A 97 -5.76 2.32 -0.69
CA ASP A 97 -4.75 2.22 0.37
C ASP A 97 -5.37 2.29 1.78
N ASN A 98 -4.53 2.24 2.80
CA ASN A 98 -4.95 2.30 4.21
C ASN A 98 -5.61 3.63 4.61
N TYR A 99 -5.51 4.67 3.77
CA TYR A 99 -6.13 5.98 3.96
C TYR A 99 -7.38 6.16 3.12
N GLY A 100 -7.75 5.14 2.32
CA GLY A 100 -8.92 5.15 1.44
C GLY A 100 -8.67 5.76 0.06
N ARG A 101 -7.42 6.15 -0.29
CA ARG A 101 -7.09 6.71 -1.60
C ARG A 101 -7.09 5.60 -2.65
N LEU A 102 -7.63 5.86 -3.84
CA LEU A 102 -7.57 4.92 -4.96
C LEU A 102 -6.12 4.71 -5.42
N LEU A 103 -5.77 3.46 -5.66
CA LEU A 103 -4.45 3.03 -6.13
C LEU A 103 -4.46 2.89 -7.65
N CYS A 104 -3.91 3.85 -8.39
CA CYS A 104 -3.97 3.89 -9.84
C CYS A 104 -2.63 4.22 -10.50
N TYR A 105 -2.50 3.78 -11.74
CA TYR A 105 -1.64 4.45 -12.72
C TYR A 105 -2.38 5.66 -13.26
N VAL A 106 -1.65 6.74 -13.48
CA VAL A 106 -2.20 8.02 -13.98
C VAL A 106 -1.61 8.31 -15.35
N TYR A 107 -2.46 8.75 -16.25
CA TYR A 107 -2.08 9.25 -17.58
C TYR A 107 -2.63 10.65 -17.74
N LYS A 108 -1.79 11.59 -18.12
CA LYS A 108 -2.28 12.91 -18.54
C LYS A 108 -3.05 12.78 -19.84
N ALA A 109 -4.20 13.42 -19.95
CA ALA A 109 -5.03 13.30 -21.14
C ALA A 109 -4.27 13.77 -22.39
N GLY A 110 -4.34 12.98 -23.46
CA GLY A 110 -3.56 13.21 -24.69
C GLY A 110 -2.17 12.57 -24.69
N GLU A 111 -1.66 12.12 -23.55
CA GLU A 111 -0.38 11.40 -23.46
C GLU A 111 -0.62 9.89 -23.38
N GLN A 112 0.27 9.10 -23.99
CA GLN A 112 0.24 7.64 -23.92
C GLN A 112 1.16 7.09 -22.84
N GLU A 113 2.06 7.92 -22.33
CA GLU A 113 3.03 7.54 -21.31
C GLU A 113 2.34 7.41 -19.94
N ASN A 114 2.65 6.32 -19.24
CA ASN A 114 2.26 6.12 -17.85
C ASN A 114 3.06 7.08 -16.96
N SER A 115 2.39 8.06 -16.35
CA SER A 115 3.04 9.06 -15.49
C SER A 115 3.78 8.43 -14.31
N ASN A 116 3.30 7.30 -13.78
CA ASN A 116 3.97 6.59 -12.69
C ASN A 116 5.34 6.05 -13.13
N VAL A 117 5.42 5.45 -14.33
CA VAL A 117 6.68 4.95 -14.90
C VAL A 117 7.63 6.12 -15.19
N ARG A 118 7.09 7.24 -15.70
CA ARG A 118 7.86 8.46 -15.95
C ARG A 118 8.49 9.03 -14.69
N ILE A 119 7.75 9.10 -13.59
CA ILE A 119 8.25 9.57 -12.28
C ILE A 119 9.44 8.73 -11.82
N VAL A 120 9.41 7.42 -12.01
CA VAL A 120 10.54 6.52 -11.69
C VAL A 120 11.70 6.77 -12.64
N ARG A 121 11.46 6.90 -13.96
CA ARG A 121 12.50 7.15 -14.97
C ARG A 121 13.24 8.46 -14.75
N GLU A 122 12.54 9.50 -14.29
CA GLU A 122 13.15 10.78 -13.93
C GLU A 122 13.78 10.80 -12.53
N GLY A 123 13.69 9.67 -11.79
CA GLY A 123 14.37 9.47 -10.51
C GLY A 123 13.67 10.11 -9.31
N TRP A 124 12.42 10.54 -9.41
CA TRP A 124 11.69 11.18 -8.30
C TRP A 124 11.12 10.18 -7.30
N SER A 125 11.03 8.90 -7.68
CA SER A 125 10.63 7.78 -6.82
C SER A 125 11.42 6.55 -7.21
N PRO A 126 11.76 5.66 -6.26
CA PRO A 126 12.13 4.30 -6.60
C PRO A 126 10.91 3.54 -7.13
N TYR A 127 11.13 2.41 -7.78
CA TYR A 127 10.08 1.44 -8.04
C TYR A 127 9.63 0.79 -6.72
N PHE A 128 8.52 1.27 -6.18
CA PHE A 128 8.03 0.90 -4.86
C PHE A 128 7.23 -0.39 -4.89
N VAL A 129 7.85 -1.48 -4.51
CA VAL A 129 7.26 -2.84 -4.54
C VAL A 129 6.86 -3.37 -3.17
N LYS A 130 6.88 -2.54 -2.12
CA LYS A 130 6.58 -2.95 -0.73
C LYS A 130 5.25 -3.70 -0.58
N TYR A 131 4.26 -3.41 -1.41
CA TYR A 131 2.93 -4.02 -1.40
C TYR A 131 2.68 -4.98 -2.58
N GLY A 132 3.74 -5.38 -3.25
CA GLY A 132 3.76 -6.21 -4.43
C GLY A 132 4.07 -5.40 -5.70
N ARG A 133 4.76 -6.06 -6.62
CA ARG A 133 5.10 -5.46 -7.92
C ARG A 133 3.86 -5.19 -8.77
N SER A 134 4.01 -4.27 -9.73
CA SER A 134 3.02 -4.04 -10.77
C SER A 134 2.69 -5.34 -11.52
N ARG A 135 1.42 -5.62 -11.73
CA ARG A 135 0.97 -6.76 -12.56
C ARG A 135 1.09 -6.45 -14.04
N LEU A 136 0.89 -5.17 -14.41
CA LEU A 136 0.76 -4.74 -15.80
C LEU A 136 2.06 -4.14 -16.37
N TYR A 137 2.88 -3.47 -15.53
CA TYR A 137 4.00 -2.64 -15.98
C TYR A 137 5.33 -2.95 -15.30
N HIS A 138 5.47 -4.13 -14.64
CA HIS A 138 6.67 -4.50 -13.87
C HIS A 138 7.96 -4.24 -14.66
N ARG A 139 8.05 -4.75 -15.89
CA ARG A 139 9.24 -4.59 -16.74
C ARG A 139 9.58 -3.11 -17.00
N GLN A 140 8.58 -2.30 -17.32
CA GLN A 140 8.77 -0.88 -17.60
C GLN A 140 9.27 -0.10 -16.38
N PHE A 141 8.77 -0.45 -15.17
CA PHE A 141 9.26 0.14 -13.93
C PHE A 141 10.71 -0.25 -13.64
N VAL A 142 11.07 -1.51 -13.84
CA VAL A 142 12.47 -1.98 -13.65
C VAL A 142 13.40 -1.26 -14.62
N GLU A 143 13.06 -1.18 -15.90
CA GLU A 143 13.84 -0.47 -16.91
C GLU A 143 13.98 1.02 -16.57
N ALA A 144 12.91 1.67 -16.12
CA ALA A 144 12.90 3.08 -15.72
C ALA A 144 13.79 3.34 -14.50
N GLU A 145 13.75 2.50 -13.49
CA GLU A 145 14.59 2.63 -12.30
C GLU A 145 16.07 2.42 -12.61
N VAL A 146 16.40 1.39 -13.38
CA VAL A 146 17.79 1.13 -13.82
C VAL A 146 18.33 2.34 -14.62
N GLU A 147 17.53 2.92 -15.50
CA GLU A 147 17.90 4.10 -16.26
C GLU A 147 18.17 5.32 -15.34
N ALA A 148 17.27 5.56 -14.37
CA ALA A 148 17.39 6.67 -13.42
C ALA A 148 18.64 6.51 -12.53
N GLN A 149 18.92 5.31 -12.06
CA GLN A 149 20.10 4.99 -11.26
C GLN A 149 21.39 5.18 -12.06
N ALA A 150 21.45 4.64 -13.28
CA ALA A 150 22.62 4.76 -14.14
C ALA A 150 22.99 6.21 -14.49
N LYS A 151 21.98 7.08 -14.60
CA LYS A 151 22.16 8.52 -14.86
C LYS A 151 22.34 9.34 -13.59
N GLY A 152 22.20 8.78 -12.40
CA GLY A 152 22.27 9.50 -11.13
C GLY A 152 21.21 10.60 -11.02
N LEU A 153 19.96 10.33 -11.40
CA LEU A 153 18.88 11.32 -11.41
C LEU A 153 18.22 11.48 -10.04
N ALA A 154 17.85 12.69 -9.70
CA ALA A 154 17.05 13.07 -8.54
C ALA A 154 17.46 12.34 -7.24
N ILE A 155 16.66 11.39 -6.70
CA ILE A 155 16.97 10.65 -5.46
C ILE A 155 18.26 9.81 -5.56
N TRP A 156 18.68 9.45 -6.78
CA TRP A 156 19.91 8.68 -7.05
C TRP A 156 21.16 9.57 -7.11
N ASN A 157 20.99 10.88 -7.10
CA ASN A 157 22.08 11.82 -7.03
C ASN A 157 22.37 12.20 -5.57
N PRO A 158 23.55 11.89 -5.02
CA PRO A 158 23.88 12.21 -3.63
C PRO A 158 23.78 13.72 -3.30
N ALA A 159 23.93 14.60 -4.30
CA ALA A 159 23.83 16.04 -4.10
C ALA A 159 22.41 16.54 -3.88
N THR A 160 21.36 15.78 -4.29
CA THR A 160 19.96 16.21 -4.18
C THR A 160 19.54 16.47 -2.73
N ASN A 161 19.95 15.59 -1.81
CA ASN A 161 19.67 15.70 -0.38
C ASN A 161 20.94 16.02 0.44
N ALA A 162 21.96 16.64 -0.17
CA ALA A 162 23.21 16.97 0.52
C ALA A 162 22.96 17.92 1.69
N GLY A 163 23.50 17.56 2.87
CA GLY A 163 23.34 18.34 4.11
C GLY A 163 21.97 18.27 4.78
N GLY A 164 21.03 17.48 4.25
CA GLY A 164 19.68 17.31 4.79
C GLY A 164 19.29 15.85 5.04
N ASN A 165 18.02 15.66 5.35
CA ASN A 165 17.44 14.32 5.49
C ASN A 165 17.44 13.58 4.15
N ARG A 166 17.69 12.28 4.19
CA ARG A 166 17.61 11.39 3.03
C ARG A 166 17.08 10.02 3.47
N ARG A 167 16.47 9.31 2.55
CA ARG A 167 16.09 7.90 2.77
C ARG A 167 17.29 6.99 2.52
N ASP A 168 17.40 5.95 3.31
CA ASP A 168 18.37 4.87 3.09
C ASP A 168 17.80 3.81 2.14
N TYR A 169 17.91 4.08 0.84
CA TYR A 169 17.45 3.16 -0.19
C TYR A 169 18.25 1.86 -0.25
N ALA A 170 19.50 1.85 0.22
CA ALA A 170 20.31 0.64 0.30
C ALA A 170 19.69 -0.41 1.23
N THR A 171 19.05 0.03 2.32
CA THR A 171 18.32 -0.84 3.24
C THR A 171 16.86 -1.06 2.80
N LEU A 172 16.19 -0.02 2.32
CA LEU A 172 14.74 -0.07 2.03
C LEU A 172 14.41 -0.93 0.81
N ILE A 173 15.17 -0.85 -0.28
CA ILE A 173 14.86 -1.58 -1.51
C ILE A 173 14.95 -3.10 -1.32
N PRO A 174 16.02 -3.68 -0.75
CA PRO A 174 16.05 -5.11 -0.45
C PRO A 174 14.89 -5.58 0.43
N TRP A 175 14.52 -4.77 1.42
CA TRP A 175 13.38 -5.08 2.26
C TRP A 175 12.05 -5.07 1.48
N TRP A 176 11.82 -4.10 0.60
CA TRP A 176 10.62 -4.07 -0.25
C TRP A 176 10.55 -5.27 -1.19
N HIS A 177 11.69 -5.72 -1.73
CA HIS A 177 11.75 -6.93 -2.55
C HIS A 177 11.41 -8.21 -1.76
N LEU A 178 11.84 -8.31 -0.51
CA LEU A 178 11.43 -9.42 0.37
C LEU A 178 9.91 -9.44 0.59
N ARG A 179 9.30 -8.29 0.78
CA ARG A 179 7.84 -8.17 0.90
C ARG A 179 7.13 -8.50 -0.41
N ASP A 180 7.66 -8.02 -1.53
CA ASP A 180 7.13 -8.36 -2.85
C ASP A 180 7.12 -9.88 -3.08
N SER A 181 8.18 -10.61 -2.73
CA SER A 181 8.21 -12.06 -2.91
C SER A 181 7.05 -12.75 -2.18
N VAL A 182 6.76 -12.36 -0.95
CA VAL A 182 5.62 -12.92 -0.19
C VAL A 182 4.28 -12.53 -0.83
N ALA A 183 4.16 -11.31 -1.34
CA ALA A 183 2.96 -10.89 -2.08
C ALA A 183 2.78 -11.67 -3.39
N GLN A 184 3.88 -12.04 -4.08
CA GLN A 184 3.80 -12.90 -5.27
C GLN A 184 3.40 -14.33 -4.90
N ASP A 185 3.94 -14.89 -3.82
CA ASP A 185 3.54 -16.22 -3.34
C ASP A 185 2.03 -16.27 -3.06
N TYR A 186 1.48 -15.26 -2.40
CA TYR A 186 0.04 -15.14 -2.22
C TYR A 186 -0.70 -15.09 -3.58
N ARG A 187 -0.24 -14.29 -4.53
CA ARG A 187 -0.90 -14.13 -5.85
C ARG A 187 -0.91 -15.42 -6.66
N TYR A 188 0.16 -16.22 -6.57
CA TYR A 188 0.32 -17.45 -7.37
C TYR A 188 -0.19 -18.70 -6.64
N LEU A 189 0.02 -18.81 -5.34
CA LEU A 189 -0.28 -20.01 -4.56
C LEU A 189 -1.45 -19.79 -3.61
N GLY A 190 -1.44 -18.69 -2.86
CA GLY A 190 -2.44 -18.41 -1.84
C GLY A 190 -3.85 -18.32 -2.40
N ILE A 191 -4.04 -17.59 -3.51
CA ILE A 191 -5.35 -17.45 -4.17
C ILE A 191 -5.87 -18.84 -4.63
N GLN A 192 -5.03 -19.65 -5.24
CA GLN A 192 -5.41 -21.00 -5.67
C GLN A 192 -5.73 -21.94 -4.49
N ALA A 193 -5.08 -21.73 -3.36
CA ALA A 193 -5.33 -22.47 -2.13
C ALA A 193 -6.55 -21.95 -1.34
N GLY A 194 -7.29 -20.96 -1.84
CA GLY A 194 -8.45 -20.39 -1.17
C GLY A 194 -8.12 -19.48 0.01
N VAL A 195 -6.90 -18.97 0.11
CA VAL A 195 -6.48 -18.02 1.13
C VAL A 195 -7.15 -16.67 0.88
N LEU A 196 -7.80 -16.10 1.89
CA LEU A 196 -8.46 -14.81 1.81
C LEU A 196 -7.48 -13.67 2.13
N SER A 197 -7.47 -12.63 1.31
CA SER A 197 -6.75 -11.38 1.61
C SER A 197 -7.64 -10.44 2.40
N VAL A 198 -7.15 -9.92 3.52
CA VAL A 198 -7.90 -8.92 4.30
C VAL A 198 -8.35 -7.74 3.44
N ARG A 199 -7.52 -7.31 2.50
CA ARG A 199 -7.84 -6.15 1.67
C ARG A 199 -8.80 -6.44 0.52
N LEU A 200 -8.59 -7.56 -0.19
CA LEU A 200 -9.33 -7.86 -1.43
C LEU A 200 -10.59 -8.69 -1.20
N ASP A 201 -10.60 -9.51 -0.15
CA ASP A 201 -11.66 -10.48 0.12
C ASP A 201 -12.40 -10.20 1.44
N TYR A 202 -12.42 -8.92 1.86
CA TYR A 202 -12.94 -8.53 3.18
C TYR A 202 -14.41 -8.94 3.39
N ASP A 203 -15.23 -8.89 2.34
CA ASP A 203 -16.64 -9.29 2.41
C ASP A 203 -16.75 -10.79 2.71
N HIS A 204 -15.97 -11.64 2.02
CA HIS A 204 -15.91 -13.07 2.27
C HIS A 204 -15.33 -13.38 3.67
N LEU A 205 -14.35 -12.60 4.12
CA LEU A 205 -13.81 -12.71 5.48
C LEU A 205 -14.86 -12.40 6.54
N MET A 206 -15.69 -11.38 6.31
CA MET A 206 -16.81 -11.05 7.20
C MET A 206 -17.88 -12.15 7.23
N GLU A 207 -18.23 -12.73 6.09
CA GLU A 207 -19.18 -13.86 6.01
C GLU A 207 -18.66 -15.08 6.75
N ALA A 208 -17.41 -15.44 6.54
CA ALA A 208 -16.77 -16.55 7.22
C ALA A 208 -16.65 -16.33 8.74
N ALA A 209 -16.38 -15.11 9.18
CA ALA A 209 -16.35 -14.75 10.60
C ALA A 209 -17.74 -14.81 11.25
N LYS A 210 -18.81 -14.47 10.51
CA LYS A 210 -20.21 -14.66 10.96
C LYS A 210 -20.57 -16.13 11.10
N ALA A 211 -20.09 -16.97 10.18
CA ALA A 211 -20.32 -18.41 10.17
C ALA A 211 -19.44 -19.20 11.17
N GLY A 212 -18.40 -18.57 11.73
CA GLY A 212 -17.42 -19.27 12.56
C GLY A 212 -16.57 -20.27 11.79
N SER A 213 -16.26 -20.00 10.52
CA SER A 213 -15.57 -20.94 9.65
C SER A 213 -14.06 -20.97 9.92
N GLU A 214 -13.46 -22.15 9.73
CA GLU A 214 -11.99 -22.27 9.60
C GLU A 214 -11.54 -21.64 8.29
N MET A 215 -10.43 -20.87 8.34
CA MET A 215 -9.87 -20.22 7.18
C MET A 215 -8.39 -19.94 7.31
N THR A 216 -7.74 -19.66 6.19
CA THR A 216 -6.41 -19.03 6.15
C THR A 216 -6.52 -17.64 5.55
N VAL A 217 -5.92 -16.66 6.22
CA VAL A 217 -5.97 -15.24 5.87
C VAL A 217 -4.57 -14.73 5.60
N PHE A 218 -4.38 -14.05 4.46
CA PHE A 218 -3.18 -13.28 4.14
C PHE A 218 -3.34 -11.84 4.63
N CYS A 219 -2.50 -11.42 5.56
CA CYS A 219 -2.58 -10.12 6.19
C CYS A 219 -1.20 -9.48 6.44
N ASP A 220 -1.19 -8.22 6.85
CA ASP A 220 0.01 -7.42 7.12
C ASP A 220 0.06 -6.99 8.59
N LEU A 221 1.12 -7.37 9.30
CA LEU A 221 1.32 -7.09 10.72
C LEU A 221 2.17 -5.82 10.96
N GLN A 222 2.04 -4.79 10.14
CA GLN A 222 2.84 -3.55 10.28
C GLN A 222 2.57 -2.74 11.54
N SER A 223 1.36 -2.83 12.10
CA SER A 223 0.91 -1.93 13.17
C SER A 223 1.41 -2.27 14.56
N GLY A 224 2.27 -3.29 14.70
CA GLY A 224 2.82 -3.69 15.98
C GLY A 224 1.82 -4.40 16.90
N ILE A 225 2.30 -4.72 18.09
CA ILE A 225 1.57 -5.45 19.12
C ILE A 225 1.00 -4.46 20.13
N ASN A 226 -0.32 -4.49 20.32
CA ASN A 226 -1.01 -3.65 21.31
C ASN A 226 -1.39 -4.49 22.52
N GLN A 227 -0.84 -4.15 23.68
CA GLN A 227 -1.26 -4.75 24.93
C GLN A 227 -2.64 -4.21 25.33
N TRP A 228 -3.56 -5.11 25.62
CA TRP A 228 -4.90 -4.77 26.06
C TRP A 228 -5.00 -4.79 27.60
N PRO A 229 -5.91 -4.00 28.22
CA PRO A 229 -6.19 -4.14 29.65
C PRO A 229 -6.57 -5.58 30.00
N GLY A 230 -5.90 -6.17 31.00
CA GLY A 230 -6.00 -7.59 31.31
C GLY A 230 -4.86 -8.40 30.67
N ASN A 231 -5.06 -9.72 30.53
CA ASN A 231 -3.99 -10.64 30.12
C ASN A 231 -3.92 -10.88 28.60
N GLY A 232 -4.78 -10.22 27.80
CA GLY A 232 -4.82 -10.40 26.36
C GLY A 232 -3.89 -9.47 25.58
N THR A 233 -3.62 -9.82 24.34
CA THR A 233 -2.88 -9.01 23.37
C THR A 233 -3.65 -8.93 22.06
N LEU A 234 -3.82 -7.72 21.54
CA LEU A 234 -4.47 -7.44 20.29
C LEU A 234 -3.46 -6.99 19.23
N ILE A 235 -3.49 -7.64 18.08
CA ILE A 235 -2.67 -7.29 16.93
C ILE A 235 -3.57 -6.88 15.78
N TYR A 236 -3.38 -5.67 15.27
CA TYR A 236 -4.11 -5.19 14.11
C TYR A 236 -3.44 -5.67 12.81
N ALA A 237 -4.18 -6.40 11.99
CA ALA A 237 -3.68 -7.00 10.75
C ALA A 237 -4.47 -6.55 9.51
N GLY A 238 -5.30 -5.54 9.67
CA GLY A 238 -6.10 -4.94 8.62
C GLY A 238 -5.74 -3.47 8.38
N SER A 239 -6.65 -2.75 7.70
CA SER A 239 -6.54 -1.32 7.44
C SER A 239 -7.53 -0.50 8.29
N LYS A 240 -7.49 0.83 8.13
CA LYS A 240 -8.48 1.73 8.74
C LYS A 240 -9.93 1.36 8.36
N PHE A 241 -10.15 0.90 7.13
CA PHE A 241 -11.47 0.58 6.59
C PHE A 241 -11.80 -0.91 6.68
N GLN A 242 -10.79 -1.76 6.58
CA GLN A 242 -10.91 -3.22 6.59
C GLN A 242 -10.19 -3.75 7.82
N LYS A 243 -10.82 -3.58 8.98
CA LYS A 243 -10.25 -3.97 10.27
C LYS A 243 -10.27 -5.49 10.42
N PHE A 244 -9.12 -6.06 10.67
CA PHE A 244 -8.94 -7.46 11.00
C PHE A 244 -8.06 -7.59 12.23
N ASN A 245 -8.45 -8.43 13.17
CA ASN A 245 -7.77 -8.57 14.45
C ASN A 245 -7.20 -9.98 14.63
N LEU A 246 -6.02 -10.05 15.22
CA LEU A 246 -5.49 -11.28 15.80
C LEU A 246 -5.53 -11.12 17.32
N TRP A 247 -6.16 -12.04 18.02
CA TRP A 247 -6.35 -11.96 19.46
C TRP A 247 -5.60 -13.11 20.16
N ILE A 248 -4.75 -12.77 21.11
CA ILE A 248 -4.05 -13.71 22.02
C ILE A 248 -4.67 -13.53 23.40
N PRO A 249 -5.46 -14.49 23.92
CA PRO A 249 -6.25 -14.32 25.15
C PRO A 249 -5.43 -14.29 26.43
N ASP A 250 -4.30 -15.01 26.46
CA ASP A 250 -3.43 -15.10 27.64
C ASP A 250 -1.95 -14.94 27.22
N LYS A 251 -1.45 -13.71 27.32
CA LYS A 251 -0.08 -13.37 26.95
C LYS A 251 1.00 -14.01 27.83
N ASP A 252 0.65 -14.46 29.04
CA ASP A 252 1.61 -15.00 30.02
C ASP A 252 1.80 -16.52 29.89
N SER A 253 0.95 -17.18 29.10
CA SER A 253 1.14 -18.60 28.80
C SER A 253 2.42 -18.84 27.97
N ALA A 254 3.09 -19.98 28.16
CA ALA A 254 4.29 -20.35 27.43
C ALA A 254 4.08 -20.35 25.90
N ALA A 255 2.92 -20.82 25.44
CA ALA A 255 2.56 -20.85 24.03
C ALA A 255 2.40 -19.42 23.46
N ALA A 256 1.72 -18.53 24.20
CA ALA A 256 1.58 -17.13 23.79
C ALA A 256 2.92 -16.38 23.77
N GLN A 257 3.77 -16.62 24.73
CA GLN A 257 5.12 -16.03 24.75
C GLN A 257 5.98 -16.46 23.57
N ALA A 258 5.89 -17.75 23.16
CA ALA A 258 6.56 -18.23 21.95
C ALA A 258 5.98 -17.60 20.68
N LEU A 259 4.65 -17.49 20.61
CA LEU A 259 3.93 -16.87 19.51
C LEU A 259 4.25 -15.36 19.37
N LEU A 260 4.24 -14.61 20.49
CA LEU A 260 4.58 -13.19 20.50
C LEU A 260 6.03 -12.95 20.05
N ARG A 261 6.98 -13.75 20.54
CA ARG A 261 8.38 -13.68 20.07
C ARG A 261 8.50 -13.96 18.58
N LEU A 262 7.78 -14.95 18.07
CA LEU A 262 7.75 -15.24 16.63
C LEU A 262 7.23 -14.04 15.82
N ILE A 263 6.12 -13.44 16.27
CA ILE A 263 5.52 -12.28 15.61
C ILE A 263 6.48 -11.08 15.64
N GLU A 264 7.04 -10.77 16.80
CA GLU A 264 7.97 -9.64 16.97
C GLU A 264 9.25 -9.78 16.13
N THR A 265 9.85 -10.97 16.15
CA THR A 265 11.13 -11.19 15.48
C THR A 265 11.00 -11.42 13.98
N ARG A 266 9.88 -11.95 13.50
CA ARG A 266 9.75 -12.39 12.12
C ARG A 266 8.80 -11.53 11.28
N TYR A 267 7.82 -10.88 11.89
CA TYR A 267 6.76 -10.18 11.17
C TYR A 267 6.61 -8.71 11.56
N ALA A 268 6.34 -8.37 12.82
CA ALA A 268 5.91 -7.03 13.21
C ALA A 268 6.98 -5.96 13.07
N ASN A 269 8.24 -6.25 13.41
CA ASN A 269 9.34 -5.27 13.42
C ASN A 269 10.51 -5.66 12.51
N SER A 270 10.45 -6.80 11.86
CA SER A 270 11.57 -7.36 11.08
C SER A 270 11.50 -7.08 9.59
N GLY A 271 10.51 -6.35 9.15
CA GLY A 271 10.35 -5.98 7.75
C GLY A 271 9.64 -6.99 6.86
N ARG A 272 9.37 -8.21 7.28
CA ARG A 272 8.54 -9.11 6.46
C ARG A 272 7.09 -8.65 6.42
N GLY A 273 6.47 -8.39 7.60
CA GLY A 273 5.13 -7.84 7.76
C GLY A 273 3.99 -8.75 7.30
N TYR A 274 4.11 -9.36 6.13
CA TYR A 274 3.10 -10.27 5.59
C TYR A 274 3.16 -11.65 6.23
N VAL A 275 1.98 -12.19 6.55
CA VAL A 275 1.82 -13.49 7.17
C VAL A 275 0.54 -14.19 6.66
N TYR A 276 0.57 -15.50 6.63
CA TYR A 276 -0.61 -16.37 6.51
C TYR A 276 -1.04 -16.75 7.92
N VAL A 277 -2.31 -16.52 8.26
CA VAL A 277 -2.85 -16.86 9.58
C VAL A 277 -4.01 -17.82 9.40
N SER A 278 -3.92 -18.99 10.03
CA SER A 278 -4.96 -20.02 9.97
C SER A 278 -5.69 -20.15 11.30
N GLY A 279 -7.00 -20.36 11.25
CA GLY A 279 -7.83 -20.61 12.41
C GLY A 279 -9.29 -20.31 12.21
N GLN A 280 -10.08 -20.57 13.25
CA GLN A 280 -11.49 -20.27 13.25
C GLN A 280 -11.71 -18.76 13.32
N ALA A 281 -12.41 -18.23 12.33
CA ALA A 281 -12.80 -16.82 12.32
C ALA A 281 -14.03 -16.57 13.20
N SER A 282 -14.09 -15.40 13.80
CA SER A 282 -15.23 -14.93 14.59
C SER A 282 -15.39 -13.42 14.49
N LEU A 283 -16.53 -12.89 14.92
CA LEU A 283 -16.73 -11.45 15.06
C LEU A 283 -16.44 -10.99 16.50
N TYR A 284 -15.75 -9.87 16.64
CA TYR A 284 -15.63 -9.22 17.94
C TYR A 284 -15.98 -7.72 17.86
N PRO A 285 -16.90 -7.22 18.70
CA PRO A 285 -17.80 -8.00 19.56
C PRO A 285 -18.70 -8.96 18.75
N PRO A 286 -19.29 -9.99 19.38
CA PRO A 286 -20.07 -11.04 18.68
C PRO A 286 -21.46 -10.52 18.27
N ASN A 287 -21.50 -9.54 17.39
CA ASN A 287 -22.70 -8.92 16.83
C ASN A 287 -22.41 -8.48 15.38
N PRO A 288 -23.43 -8.11 14.59
CA PRO A 288 -23.27 -7.73 13.18
C PRO A 288 -22.33 -6.56 12.91
N ALA A 289 -22.08 -5.67 13.90
CA ALA A 289 -21.13 -4.57 13.81
C ALA A 289 -19.70 -4.97 14.22
N GLY A 290 -19.51 -6.21 14.70
CA GLY A 290 -18.23 -6.77 15.09
C GLY A 290 -17.23 -6.78 13.92
N LYS A 291 -15.96 -6.86 14.27
CA LYS A 291 -14.86 -6.96 13.29
C LYS A 291 -14.38 -8.41 13.24
N PRO A 292 -13.98 -8.90 12.06
CA PRO A 292 -13.48 -10.26 11.92
C PRO A 292 -12.16 -10.39 12.69
N GLN A 293 -12.01 -11.51 13.37
CA GLN A 293 -10.80 -11.87 14.12
C GLN A 293 -10.51 -13.36 14.02
N ILE A 294 -9.25 -13.72 14.24
CA ILE A 294 -8.79 -15.07 14.56
C ILE A 294 -8.15 -15.04 15.94
N VAL A 295 -8.50 -16.03 16.79
CA VAL A 295 -7.85 -16.23 18.09
C VAL A 295 -6.60 -17.07 17.87
N LEU A 296 -5.45 -16.54 18.31
CA LEU A 296 -4.15 -17.19 18.21
C LEU A 296 -3.81 -17.84 19.55
N THR A 297 -3.58 -19.14 19.54
CA THR A 297 -3.21 -19.93 20.72
C THR A 297 -1.89 -20.68 20.55
N GLU A 298 -1.43 -20.85 19.32
CA GLU A 298 -0.23 -21.62 19.02
C GLU A 298 0.49 -21.11 17.74
N ALA A 299 1.81 -21.32 17.70
CA ALA A 299 2.67 -20.79 16.63
C ALA A 299 2.39 -21.41 15.23
N LYS A 300 1.83 -22.62 15.16
CA LYS A 300 1.50 -23.26 13.88
C LYS A 300 0.36 -22.58 13.10
N GLN A 301 -0.34 -21.63 13.74
CA GLN A 301 -1.37 -20.83 13.08
C GLN A 301 -0.80 -19.72 12.17
N LEU A 302 0.54 -19.51 12.24
CA LEU A 302 1.27 -18.51 11.44
C LEU A 302 2.12 -19.14 10.34
#